data_f7bf76e0e7990b48c6122ac0d6d4af51
#
_entry.id   f7bf76e0e7990b48c6122ac0d6d4af51
#
_cell.length_a   1.000
_cell.length_b   1.000
_cell.length_c   1.000
_cell.angle_alpha   90.00
_cell.angle_beta   90.00
_cell.angle_gamma   90.00
#
_symmetry.space_group_name_H-M   'P 1'
#
loop_
_entity.id
_entity.type
_entity.pdbx_description
1 polymer ?
#
loop_
_entity_poly.entity_id
_entity_poly.type
_entity_poly.pdbx_seq_one_letter_code
_entity_poly.pdbx_strand_id
1 'polypeptide(L)'
;MRIINSNDIAEVVKSMCIKANCHINKDIKSALSNSVKTEKSDISKGVIENLLKNAEIADSKEVPICQDTGMAVFFIEIGNEVFVEGDTITDAVNKGVSMGYTDGYL
;
A
#
# COMPACT_ATOMS: atom_id res chain seq x y z
N MET A 1 -30.49 4.81 4.33
CA MET A 1 -29.31 4.20 5.00
C MET A 1 -28.63 3.26 4.03
N ARG A 2 -27.32 3.35 3.95
CA ARG A 2 -26.54 2.46 3.12
C ARG A 2 -25.95 1.33 3.96
N ILE A 3 -26.13 0.09 3.51
CA ILE A 3 -25.59 -1.09 4.21
C ILE A 3 -24.37 -1.60 3.45
N ILE A 4 -23.27 -1.80 4.15
CA ILE A 4 -22.01 -2.33 3.62
C ILE A 4 -21.69 -3.61 4.39
N ASN A 5 -21.35 -4.67 3.67
CA ASN A 5 -20.95 -5.93 4.29
C ASN A 5 -19.50 -5.85 4.78
N SER A 6 -19.25 -6.33 5.98
CA SER A 6 -17.90 -6.33 6.57
C SER A 6 -16.89 -7.14 5.75
N ASN A 7 -17.32 -8.18 5.04
CA ASN A 7 -16.43 -8.94 4.15
C ASN A 7 -15.94 -8.11 2.97
N ASP A 8 -16.74 -7.19 2.45
CA ASP A 8 -16.32 -6.29 1.38
C ASP A 8 -15.24 -5.34 1.89
N ILE A 9 -15.37 -4.86 3.12
CA ILE A 9 -14.32 -4.05 3.76
C ILE A 9 -13.02 -4.85 3.89
N ALA A 10 -13.11 -6.09 4.37
CA ALA A 10 -11.93 -6.96 4.51
C ALA A 10 -11.21 -7.21 3.18
N GLU A 11 -11.98 -7.47 2.10
CA GLU A 11 -11.41 -7.68 0.77
C GLU A 11 -10.73 -6.43 0.22
N VAL A 12 -11.32 -5.26 0.40
CA VAL A 12 -10.72 -3.99 -0.02
C VAL A 12 -9.44 -3.72 0.77
N VAL A 13 -9.45 -3.93 2.08
CA VAL A 13 -8.27 -3.76 2.95
C VAL A 13 -7.15 -4.69 2.52
N LYS A 14 -7.45 -5.95 2.22
CA LYS A 14 -6.50 -6.92 1.68
C LYS A 14 -5.80 -6.37 0.43
N SER A 15 -6.60 -5.92 -0.54
CA SER A 15 -6.08 -5.35 -1.79
C SER A 15 -5.23 -4.09 -1.56
N MET A 16 -5.65 -3.23 -0.64
CA MET A 16 -4.93 -2.02 -0.28
C MET A 16 -3.57 -2.32 0.35
N CYS A 17 -3.49 -3.32 1.23
CA CYS A 17 -2.24 -3.75 1.85
C CYS A 17 -1.23 -4.22 0.79
N ILE A 18 -1.66 -5.05 -0.13
CA ILE A 18 -0.80 -5.56 -1.20
C ILE A 18 -0.36 -4.42 -2.12
N LYS A 19 -1.30 -3.58 -2.54
CA LYS A 19 -1.01 -2.45 -3.42
C LYS A 19 -0.04 -1.46 -2.78
N ALA A 20 -0.24 -1.11 -1.52
CA ALA A 20 0.61 -0.16 -0.81
C ALA A 20 2.05 -0.65 -0.64
N ASN A 21 2.25 -1.96 -0.54
CA ASN A 21 3.57 -2.55 -0.33
C ASN A 21 4.30 -2.90 -1.63
N CYS A 22 3.61 -3.03 -2.75
CA CYS A 22 4.21 -3.41 -4.04
C CYS A 22 4.35 -2.26 -5.02
N HIS A 23 3.61 -1.18 -4.83
CA HIS A 23 3.57 -0.05 -5.77
C HIS A 23 3.77 1.27 -5.05
N ILE A 24 4.67 2.11 -5.57
CA ILE A 24 4.79 3.50 -5.11
C ILE A 24 3.81 4.40 -5.88
N ASN A 25 3.36 5.47 -5.25
CA ASN A 25 2.48 6.43 -5.88
C ASN A 25 3.20 7.21 -7.00
N LYS A 26 2.43 7.71 -7.96
CA LYS A 26 2.97 8.46 -9.10
C LYS A 26 3.70 9.72 -8.69
N ASP A 27 3.24 10.43 -7.69
CA ASP A 27 3.86 11.64 -7.17
C ASP A 27 5.22 11.35 -6.54
N ILE A 28 5.34 10.26 -5.78
CA ILE A 28 6.60 9.81 -5.20
C ILE A 28 7.57 9.38 -6.29
N LYS A 29 7.09 8.61 -7.27
CA LYS A 29 7.91 8.18 -8.41
C LYS A 29 8.42 9.38 -9.20
N SER A 30 7.58 10.36 -9.45
CA SER A 30 7.95 11.61 -10.15
C SER A 30 8.98 12.40 -9.36
N ALA A 31 8.81 12.51 -8.04
CA ALA A 31 9.76 13.21 -7.18
C ALA A 31 11.13 12.54 -7.20
N LEU A 32 11.19 11.22 -7.12
CA LEU A 32 12.45 10.47 -7.23
C LEU A 32 13.10 10.65 -8.61
N SER A 33 12.34 10.54 -9.68
CA SER A 33 12.83 10.72 -11.05
C SER A 33 13.38 12.13 -11.27
N ASN A 34 12.72 13.14 -10.73
CA ASN A 34 13.18 14.53 -10.82
C ASN A 34 14.44 14.76 -9.98
N SER A 35 14.57 14.10 -8.83
CA SER A 35 15.74 14.25 -7.97
C SER A 35 17.01 13.70 -8.60
N VAL A 36 16.94 12.73 -9.48
CA VAL A 36 18.10 12.26 -10.27
C VAL A 36 18.71 13.41 -11.08
N LYS A 37 17.87 14.26 -11.63
CA LYS A 37 18.31 15.40 -12.48
C LYS A 37 18.93 16.52 -11.67
N THR A 38 18.53 16.69 -10.43
CA THR A 38 18.98 17.79 -9.57
C THR A 38 20.10 17.39 -8.60
N GLU A 39 20.30 16.09 -8.38
CA GLU A 39 21.34 15.58 -7.50
C GLU A 39 22.72 15.85 -8.10
N LYS A 40 23.64 16.31 -7.26
CA LYS A 40 24.98 16.70 -7.69
C LYS A 40 26.02 15.59 -7.52
N SER A 41 25.81 14.69 -6.58
CA SER A 41 26.72 13.58 -6.32
C SER A 41 26.40 12.39 -7.21
N ASP A 42 27.39 11.83 -7.89
CA ASP A 42 27.21 10.63 -8.71
C ASP A 42 26.82 9.42 -7.86
N ILE A 43 27.33 9.33 -6.64
CA ILE A 43 26.96 8.27 -5.70
C ILE A 43 25.48 8.38 -5.33
N SER A 44 25.02 9.58 -5.00
CA SER A 44 23.61 9.83 -4.67
C SER A 44 22.68 9.56 -5.85
N LYS A 45 23.07 9.95 -7.05
CA LYS A 45 22.31 9.62 -8.28
C LYS A 45 22.16 8.11 -8.44
N GLY A 46 23.25 7.36 -8.26
CA GLY A 46 23.23 5.90 -8.35
C GLY A 46 22.29 5.25 -7.34
N VAL A 47 22.25 5.78 -6.12
CA VAL A 47 21.32 5.31 -5.08
C VAL A 47 19.86 5.55 -5.50
N ILE A 48 19.54 6.75 -5.99
CA ILE A 48 18.18 7.08 -6.42
C ILE A 48 17.75 6.21 -7.62
N GLU A 49 18.65 6.00 -8.57
CA GLU A 49 18.40 5.12 -9.72
C GLU A 49 18.14 3.68 -9.29
N ASN A 50 18.85 3.18 -8.27
CA ASN A 50 18.60 1.86 -7.70
C ASN A 50 17.24 1.79 -7.00
N LEU A 51 16.83 2.84 -6.29
CA LEU A 51 15.51 2.91 -5.67
C LEU A 51 14.39 2.86 -6.73
N LEU A 52 14.56 3.60 -7.82
CA LEU A 52 13.59 3.59 -8.93
C LEU A 52 13.51 2.22 -9.61
N LYS A 53 14.65 1.57 -9.82
CA LYS A 53 14.71 0.23 -10.39
C LYS A 53 14.06 -0.81 -9.47
N ASN A 54 14.32 -0.70 -8.18
CA ASN A 54 13.70 -1.57 -7.19
C ASN A 54 12.17 -1.43 -7.21
N ALA A 55 11.66 -0.20 -7.27
CA ALA A 55 10.23 0.07 -7.35
C ALA A 55 9.62 -0.50 -8.64
N GLU A 56 10.33 -0.41 -9.77
CA GLU A 56 9.89 -0.98 -11.05
C GLU A 56 9.80 -2.51 -10.99
N ILE A 57 10.78 -3.17 -10.38
CA ILE A 57 10.78 -4.63 -10.22
C ILE A 57 9.63 -5.05 -9.30
N ALA A 58 9.43 -4.37 -8.18
CA ALA A 58 8.33 -4.64 -7.25
C ALA A 58 6.98 -4.51 -7.95
N ASP A 59 6.80 -3.43 -8.71
CA ASP A 59 5.58 -3.15 -9.47
C ASP A 59 5.29 -4.24 -10.51
N SER A 60 6.27 -4.60 -11.32
CA SER A 60 6.10 -5.55 -12.43
C SER A 60 5.93 -7.00 -11.95
N LYS A 61 6.56 -7.37 -10.85
CA LYS A 61 6.52 -8.73 -10.31
C LYS A 61 5.51 -8.92 -9.18
N GLU A 62 4.82 -7.85 -8.76
CA GLU A 62 3.87 -7.90 -7.64
C GLU A 62 4.53 -8.46 -6.37
N VAL A 63 5.72 -7.96 -6.05
CA VAL A 63 6.46 -8.32 -4.84
C VAL A 63 6.66 -7.09 -3.96
N PRO A 64 6.83 -7.25 -2.64
CA PRO A 64 7.07 -6.11 -1.76
C PRO A 64 8.29 -5.30 -2.17
N ILE A 65 8.20 -3.98 -1.98
CA ILE A 65 9.28 -3.04 -2.31
C ILE A 65 10.54 -3.33 -1.47
N CYS A 66 10.37 -3.77 -0.23
CA CYS A 66 11.47 -4.18 0.64
C CYS A 66 11.02 -5.28 1.61
N GLN A 67 11.95 -5.80 2.39
CA GLN A 67 11.68 -6.86 3.36
C GLN A 67 10.93 -6.37 4.61
N ASP A 68 10.90 -5.07 4.87
CA ASP A 68 10.21 -4.48 6.00
C ASP A 68 8.92 -3.81 5.53
N THR A 69 7.82 -4.56 5.59
CA THR A 69 6.50 -4.02 5.22
C THR A 69 5.87 -3.19 6.33
N GLY A 70 6.41 -3.27 7.53
CA GLY A 70 6.02 -2.43 8.64
C GLY A 70 4.59 -2.67 9.14
N MET A 71 4.09 -1.67 9.84
CA MET A 71 2.77 -1.69 10.47
C MET A 71 1.76 -1.01 9.56
N ALA A 72 0.59 -1.63 9.39
CA ALA A 72 -0.51 -1.02 8.64
C ALA A 72 -1.21 0.06 9.48
N VAL A 73 -1.37 1.24 8.91
CA VAL A 73 -2.08 2.36 9.53
C VAL A 73 -3.23 2.77 8.64
N PHE A 74 -4.43 2.89 9.22
CA PHE A 74 -5.66 3.21 8.50
C PHE A 74 -6.30 4.48 9.03
N PHE A 75 -6.71 5.35 8.14
CA PHE A 75 -7.57 6.50 8.42
C PHE A 75 -8.91 6.22 7.76
N ILE A 76 -9.97 6.13 8.55
CA ILE A 76 -11.29 5.71 8.07
C ILE A 76 -12.30 6.82 8.34
N GLU A 77 -12.99 7.25 7.29
CA GLU A 77 -14.14 8.15 7.40
C GLU A 77 -15.41 7.36 7.09
N ILE A 78 -16.41 7.49 7.94
CA ILE A 78 -17.69 6.80 7.80
C ILE A 78 -18.80 7.82 7.79
N GLY A 79 -19.62 7.79 6.74
CA GLY A 79 -20.79 8.63 6.66
C GLY A 79 -21.80 8.29 7.74
N ASN A 80 -22.54 9.28 8.20
CA ASN A 80 -23.51 9.13 9.28
C ASN A 80 -24.66 8.14 8.99
N GLU A 81 -24.92 7.89 7.71
CA GLU A 81 -26.01 6.99 7.29
C GLU A 81 -25.49 5.63 6.76
N VAL A 82 -24.26 5.29 7.07
CA VAL A 82 -23.64 4.01 6.69
C VAL A 82 -23.74 3.04 7.87
N PHE A 83 -24.24 1.86 7.59
CA PHE A 83 -24.28 0.75 8.55
C PHE A 83 -23.43 -0.40 8.02
N VAL A 84 -22.53 -0.92 8.86
CA VAL A 84 -21.70 -2.08 8.54
C VAL A 84 -22.34 -3.33 9.11
N GLU A 85 -22.70 -4.25 8.21
CA GLU A 85 -23.34 -5.50 8.56
C GLU A 85 -22.29 -6.63 8.65
N GLY A 86 -22.46 -7.49 9.64
CA GLY A 86 -21.53 -8.60 9.90
C GLY A 86 -20.60 -8.28 11.05
N ASP A 87 -19.30 -8.34 10.80
CA ASP A 87 -18.28 -8.02 11.81
C ASP A 87 -18.21 -6.51 12.09
N THR A 88 -17.57 -6.14 13.17
CA THR A 88 -17.22 -4.74 13.43
C THR A 88 -16.22 -4.25 12.38
N ILE A 89 -16.13 -2.92 12.21
CA ILE A 89 -15.14 -2.31 11.31
C ILE A 89 -13.72 -2.72 11.71
N THR A 90 -13.42 -2.69 13.01
CA THR A 90 -12.11 -3.09 13.53
C THR A 90 -11.77 -4.54 13.15
N ASP A 91 -12.71 -5.46 13.35
CA ASP A 91 -12.49 -6.86 13.01
C ASP A 91 -12.35 -7.06 11.50
N ALA A 92 -13.14 -6.36 10.70
CA ALA A 92 -13.06 -6.41 9.24
C ALA A 92 -11.70 -5.91 8.73
N VAL A 93 -11.21 -4.79 9.27
CA VAL A 93 -9.89 -4.25 8.91
C VAL A 93 -8.79 -5.23 9.31
N ASN A 94 -8.82 -5.75 10.53
CA ASN A 94 -7.82 -6.73 11.00
C ASN A 94 -7.82 -8.00 10.14
N LYS A 95 -8.99 -8.48 9.77
CA LYS A 95 -9.13 -9.63 8.86
C LYS A 95 -8.52 -9.34 7.50
N GLY A 96 -8.79 -8.17 6.94
CA GLY A 96 -8.22 -7.74 5.66
C GLY A 96 -6.71 -7.64 5.69
N VAL A 97 -6.14 -7.08 6.77
CA VAL A 97 -4.70 -7.00 6.96
C VAL A 97 -4.07 -8.40 7.04
N SER A 98 -4.68 -9.28 7.83
CA SER A 98 -4.21 -10.67 7.96
C SER A 98 -4.18 -11.38 6.60
N MET A 99 -5.27 -11.27 5.83
CA MET A 99 -5.34 -11.85 4.49
C MET A 99 -4.31 -11.24 3.53
N GLY A 100 -4.18 -9.92 3.54
CA GLY A 100 -3.26 -9.21 2.66
C GLY A 100 -1.80 -9.55 2.94
N TYR A 101 -1.41 -9.57 4.20
CA TYR A 101 -0.04 -9.89 4.59
C TYR A 101 0.31 -11.35 4.33
N THR A 102 -0.65 -12.26 4.51
CA THR A 102 -0.46 -13.69 4.23
C THR A 102 -0.40 -13.96 2.73
N ASP A 103 -1.40 -13.52 1.99
CA ASP A 103 -1.53 -13.82 0.55
C ASP A 103 -0.53 -13.02 -0.29
N GLY A 104 -0.16 -11.83 0.15
CA GLY A 104 0.82 -10.96 -0.51
C GLY A 104 2.27 -11.23 -0.14
N TYR A 105 2.51 -12.14 0.80
CA TYR A 105 3.85 -12.42 1.35
C TYR A 105 4.53 -11.16 1.89
N LEU A 106 3.76 -10.35 2.55
CA LEU A 106 4.24 -9.08 3.11
C LEU A 106 4.93 -9.26 4.45
#